data_aa7f292cf94357db1058bf31d3f93752
#
_entry.id   aa7f292cf94357db1058bf31d3f93752
#
_cell.length_a   1.000
_cell.length_b   1.000
_cell.length_c   1.000
_cell.angle_alpha   90.00
_cell.angle_beta   90.00
_cell.angle_gamma   90.00
#
_symmetry.space_group_name_H-M   'P 1'
#
loop_
_entity.id
_entity.type
_entity.pdbx_description
1 polymer ?
#
loop_
_entity_poly.entity_id
_entity_poly.type
_entity_poly.pdbx_seq_one_letter_code
_entity_poly.pdbx_strand_id
1 'polypeptide(L)'
;LLAAALGTAAGMVPPAMAGPLDAIATDGRTATQLNLSSANTVNITTTTLSGNNAFNSFSRFGVDAGNTANLHVPTGATNLINIVRDARTDIHGVLNGIQDGRIGGNVWFANPYGLVVGAGGVVNVGSLNVSTPIAAFVQGFFGANGPNANSVQQLLGGTAPLNANGTVSIQVRVNAINGVMLS
;
A
#
# COMPACT_ATOMS: atom_id res chain seq x y z
N LEU A 1 32.43 -58.72 -4.00
CA LEU A 1 32.68 -57.27 -3.79
C LEU A 1 31.39 -56.51 -4.10
N LEU A 2 30.69 -56.03 -3.06
CA LEU A 2 29.43 -55.28 -3.21
C LEU A 2 29.79 -53.80 -3.10
N ALA A 3 29.61 -53.03 -4.19
CA ALA A 3 29.82 -51.60 -4.19
C ALA A 3 28.47 -50.91 -3.82
N ALA A 4 28.44 -50.25 -2.66
CA ALA A 4 27.29 -49.41 -2.27
C ALA A 4 27.41 -48.05 -3.00
N ALA A 5 26.43 -47.72 -3.84
CA ALA A 5 26.31 -46.41 -4.43
C ALA A 5 25.69 -45.46 -3.38
N LEU A 6 26.46 -44.47 -2.96
CA LEU A 6 25.98 -43.38 -2.11
C LEU A 6 25.25 -42.39 -2.99
N GLY A 7 23.94 -42.43 -2.99
CA GLY A 7 23.09 -41.42 -3.66
C GLY A 7 23.17 -40.11 -2.88
N THR A 8 23.73 -39.06 -3.47
CA THR A 8 23.64 -37.70 -2.96
C THR A 8 22.21 -37.20 -3.14
N ALA A 9 21.48 -37.06 -2.06
CA ALA A 9 20.19 -36.35 -2.07
C ALA A 9 20.50 -34.88 -2.40
N ALA A 10 20.08 -34.42 -3.60
CA ALA A 10 20.06 -33.02 -3.93
C ALA A 10 19.04 -32.34 -2.99
N GLY A 11 19.52 -31.60 -2.02
CA GLY A 11 18.68 -30.79 -1.14
C GLY A 11 17.92 -29.79 -2.01
N MET A 12 16.59 -29.89 -2.04
CA MET A 12 15.73 -28.86 -2.60
C MET A 12 15.94 -27.59 -1.77
N VAL A 13 16.61 -26.59 -2.36
CA VAL A 13 16.64 -25.24 -1.78
C VAL A 13 15.23 -24.69 -1.96
N PRO A 14 14.51 -24.34 -0.89
CA PRO A 14 13.19 -23.74 -1.04
C PRO A 14 13.33 -22.43 -1.84
N PRO A 15 12.34 -22.08 -2.68
CA PRO A 15 12.37 -20.81 -3.39
C PRO A 15 12.49 -19.66 -2.39
N ALA A 16 13.37 -18.71 -2.68
CA ALA A 16 13.47 -17.50 -1.86
C ALA A 16 12.12 -16.81 -1.83
N MET A 17 11.64 -16.47 -0.66
CA MET A 17 10.42 -15.66 -0.53
C MET A 17 10.69 -14.25 -1.05
N ALA A 18 9.72 -13.65 -1.76
CA ALA A 18 9.79 -12.27 -2.21
C ALA A 18 9.97 -11.34 -1.00
N GLY A 19 10.88 -10.37 -1.10
CA GLY A 19 11.09 -9.38 -0.07
C GLY A 19 10.00 -8.31 -0.03
N PRO A 20 9.88 -7.53 1.04
CA PRO A 20 8.79 -6.54 1.20
C PRO A 20 8.88 -5.38 0.20
N LEU A 21 10.02 -5.18 -0.47
CA LEU A 21 10.19 -4.15 -1.50
C LEU A 21 9.90 -4.65 -2.92
N ASP A 22 9.73 -5.95 -3.15
CA ASP A 22 9.53 -6.50 -4.49
C ASP A 22 8.19 -6.07 -5.10
N ALA A 23 7.17 -5.86 -4.24
CA ALA A 23 5.85 -5.39 -4.64
C ALA A 23 5.65 -3.87 -4.49
N ILE A 24 6.66 -3.11 -4.02
CA ILE A 24 6.53 -1.67 -3.75
C ILE A 24 7.57 -0.90 -4.56
N ALA A 25 7.12 0.11 -5.30
CA ALA A 25 8.00 1.05 -5.98
C ALA A 25 7.43 2.47 -5.89
N THR A 26 8.22 3.41 -5.37
CA THR A 26 7.91 4.84 -5.40
C THR A 26 8.07 5.39 -6.82
N ASP A 27 7.39 6.48 -7.12
CA ASP A 27 7.47 7.14 -8.43
C ASP A 27 8.19 8.50 -8.40
N GLY A 28 8.74 8.88 -7.23
CA GLY A 28 9.52 10.10 -7.04
C GLY A 28 8.70 11.39 -6.95
N ARG A 29 7.36 11.34 -6.97
CA ARG A 29 6.50 12.54 -6.89
C ARG A 29 6.28 13.06 -5.46
N THR A 30 6.63 12.25 -4.49
CA THR A 30 6.56 12.57 -3.07
C THR A 30 7.86 12.19 -2.38
N ALA A 31 8.11 12.78 -1.22
CA ALA A 31 9.26 12.42 -0.37
C ALA A 31 8.99 11.13 0.43
N THR A 32 8.45 10.11 -0.26
CA THR A 32 8.20 8.79 0.30
C THR A 32 9.51 8.02 0.45
N GLN A 33 9.74 7.47 1.63
CA GLN A 33 10.90 6.63 1.94
C GLN A 33 10.48 5.22 2.34
N LEU A 34 11.23 4.24 1.86
CA LEU A 34 11.06 2.82 2.15
C LEU A 34 12.24 2.35 3.00
N ASN A 35 12.00 2.05 4.27
CA ASN A 35 13.03 1.67 5.23
C ASN A 35 12.77 0.25 5.73
N LEU A 36 13.64 -0.69 5.40
CA LEU A 36 13.57 -2.05 5.92
C LEU A 36 13.85 -2.05 7.43
N SER A 37 12.94 -2.59 8.22
CA SER A 37 13.16 -2.85 9.65
C SER A 37 13.50 -4.29 9.95
N SER A 38 13.21 -5.20 9.02
CA SER A 38 13.64 -6.61 9.03
C SER A 38 13.65 -7.17 7.60
N ALA A 39 14.00 -8.44 7.44
CA ALA A 39 14.03 -9.12 6.14
C ALA A 39 12.64 -9.14 5.45
N ASN A 40 11.55 -9.05 6.21
CA ASN A 40 10.17 -9.14 5.71
C ASN A 40 9.29 -7.95 6.11
N THR A 41 9.88 -6.86 6.64
CA THR A 41 9.10 -5.70 7.11
C THR A 41 9.69 -4.41 6.57
N VAL A 42 8.85 -3.60 5.94
CA VAL A 42 9.18 -2.24 5.48
C VAL A 42 8.37 -1.20 6.24
N ASN A 43 9.05 -0.16 6.71
CA ASN A 43 8.44 1.07 7.22
C ASN A 43 8.40 2.10 6.10
N ILE A 44 7.23 2.65 5.85
CA ILE A 44 6.97 3.62 4.79
C ILE A 44 6.63 4.94 5.46
N THR A 45 7.44 5.94 5.21
CA THR A 45 7.31 7.29 5.76
C THR A 45 7.25 8.32 4.64
N THR A 46 6.70 9.48 4.92
CA THR A 46 6.70 10.61 3.99
C THR A 46 6.81 11.94 4.72
N THR A 47 7.43 12.92 4.08
CA THR A 47 7.43 14.32 4.52
C THR A 47 6.65 15.22 3.56
N THR A 48 6.00 14.66 2.54
CA THR A 48 5.12 15.42 1.65
C THR A 48 3.79 15.68 2.32
N LEU A 49 3.54 16.94 2.68
CA LEU A 49 2.36 17.39 3.40
C LEU A 49 1.64 18.49 2.64
N SER A 50 0.31 18.53 2.76
CA SER A 50 -0.52 19.68 2.36
C SER A 50 -1.71 19.79 3.31
N GLY A 51 -1.75 20.85 4.11
CA GLY A 51 -2.67 20.98 5.24
C GLY A 51 -2.52 19.79 6.20
N ASN A 52 -3.63 19.15 6.55
CA ASN A 52 -3.67 17.98 7.43
C ASN A 52 -3.49 16.64 6.70
N ASN A 53 -3.01 16.68 5.45
CA ASN A 53 -2.87 15.49 4.63
C ASN A 53 -1.40 15.21 4.35
N ALA A 54 -1.01 13.95 4.52
CA ALA A 54 0.29 13.41 4.13
C ALA A 54 0.12 12.53 2.87
N PHE A 55 1.15 12.50 2.02
CA PHE A 55 1.06 11.84 0.72
C PHE A 55 2.23 10.93 0.46
N ASN A 56 1.89 9.71 0.05
CA ASN A 56 2.78 8.79 -0.64
C ASN A 56 2.37 8.67 -2.11
N SER A 57 3.33 8.48 -2.99
CA SER A 57 3.09 8.19 -4.40
C SER A 57 3.94 7.03 -4.87
N PHE A 58 3.27 6.07 -5.50
CA PHE A 58 3.84 4.81 -5.95
C PHE A 58 3.51 4.57 -7.42
N SER A 59 4.45 4.00 -8.17
CA SER A 59 4.15 3.35 -9.43
C SER A 59 3.41 2.03 -9.19
N ARG A 60 3.82 1.25 -8.18
CA ARG A 60 3.12 0.06 -7.71
C ARG A 60 3.20 -0.06 -6.19
N PHE A 61 2.16 -0.62 -5.60
CA PHE A 61 2.08 -0.93 -4.18
C PHE A 61 1.37 -2.26 -3.97
N GLY A 62 2.01 -3.17 -3.26
CA GLY A 62 1.45 -4.44 -2.85
C GLY A 62 2.15 -4.95 -1.60
N VAL A 63 1.60 -5.99 -0.97
CA VAL A 63 2.21 -6.67 0.17
C VAL A 63 2.09 -8.17 -0.04
N ASP A 64 3.19 -8.81 -0.43
CA ASP A 64 3.23 -10.24 -0.66
C ASP A 64 3.08 -11.04 0.64
N ALA A 65 2.65 -12.30 0.50
CA ALA A 65 2.49 -13.20 1.65
C ALA A 65 3.80 -13.33 2.46
N GLY A 66 3.68 -13.28 3.79
CA GLY A 66 4.82 -13.32 4.71
C GLY A 66 5.49 -11.97 4.95
N ASN A 67 5.14 -10.93 4.19
CA ASN A 67 5.68 -9.58 4.35
C ASN A 67 4.73 -8.65 5.12
N THR A 68 5.32 -7.61 5.69
CA THR A 68 4.61 -6.55 6.42
C THR A 68 5.01 -5.18 5.87
N ALA A 69 4.03 -4.36 5.56
CA ALA A 69 4.21 -2.94 5.25
C ALA A 69 3.56 -2.07 6.33
N ASN A 70 4.33 -1.21 6.95
CA ASN A 70 3.87 -0.24 7.94
C ASN A 70 3.82 1.14 7.30
N LEU A 71 2.62 1.68 7.13
CA LEU A 71 2.36 3.03 6.66
C LEU A 71 2.34 3.98 7.86
N HIS A 72 3.35 4.81 8.02
CA HIS A 72 3.45 5.77 9.10
C HIS A 72 2.73 7.07 8.74
N VAL A 73 1.71 7.41 9.52
CA VAL A 73 1.04 8.71 9.44
C VAL A 73 1.91 9.74 10.17
N PRO A 74 2.41 10.78 9.49
CA PRO A 74 3.23 11.80 10.15
C PRO A 74 2.45 12.53 11.25
N THR A 75 3.17 12.94 12.30
CA THR A 75 2.59 13.77 13.38
C THR A 75 1.95 15.04 12.81
N GLY A 76 0.72 15.33 13.23
CA GLY A 76 -0.07 16.45 12.75
C GLY A 76 -0.88 16.18 11.48
N ALA A 77 -0.66 15.06 10.79
CA ALA A 77 -1.51 14.65 9.68
C ALA A 77 -2.73 13.90 10.19
N THR A 78 -3.89 14.22 9.62
CA THR A 78 -5.14 13.47 9.84
C THR A 78 -5.27 12.30 8.86
N ASN A 79 -4.88 12.54 7.61
CA ASN A 79 -5.00 11.56 6.52
C ASN A 79 -3.61 11.18 5.98
N LEU A 80 -3.42 9.90 5.69
CA LEU A 80 -2.33 9.41 4.85
C LEU A 80 -2.88 8.92 3.53
N ILE A 81 -2.59 9.66 2.47
CA ILE A 81 -3.13 9.42 1.13
C ILE A 81 -2.05 8.73 0.30
N ASN A 82 -2.34 7.51 -0.14
CA ASN A 82 -1.46 6.69 -0.97
C ASN A 82 -2.01 6.68 -2.39
N ILE A 83 -1.27 7.31 -3.31
CA ILE A 83 -1.59 7.33 -4.73
C ILE A 83 -0.80 6.20 -5.40
N VAL A 84 -1.49 5.28 -6.09
CA VAL A 84 -0.88 4.17 -6.84
C VAL A 84 -1.30 4.28 -8.30
N ARG A 85 -0.35 4.21 -9.24
CA ARG A 85 -0.61 4.70 -10.60
C ARG A 85 -0.60 3.66 -11.71
N ASP A 86 0.22 2.62 -11.60
CA ASP A 86 0.54 1.79 -12.76
C ASP A 86 0.13 0.32 -12.61
N ALA A 87 -0.28 -0.10 -11.40
CA ALA A 87 -0.70 -1.47 -11.14
C ALA A 87 -1.77 -1.54 -10.05
N ARG A 88 -2.57 -2.61 -10.06
CA ARG A 88 -3.49 -2.90 -8.96
C ARG A 88 -2.71 -3.13 -7.66
N THR A 89 -3.30 -2.75 -6.54
CA THR A 89 -2.78 -3.04 -5.20
C THR A 89 -3.29 -4.40 -4.73
N ASP A 90 -2.36 -5.34 -4.50
CA ASP A 90 -2.67 -6.66 -3.97
C ASP A 90 -2.05 -6.83 -2.57
N ILE A 91 -2.87 -7.13 -1.56
CA ILE A 91 -2.46 -7.32 -0.17
C ILE A 91 -2.67 -8.78 0.20
N HIS A 92 -1.59 -9.55 0.24
CA HIS A 92 -1.55 -10.96 0.67
C HIS A 92 -0.81 -11.14 2.00
N GLY A 93 -0.07 -10.11 2.43
CA GLY A 93 0.63 -10.03 3.71
C GLY A 93 -0.09 -9.09 4.68
N VAL A 94 0.67 -8.41 5.54
CA VAL A 94 0.16 -7.52 6.58
C VAL A 94 0.39 -6.06 6.19
N LEU A 95 -0.67 -5.27 6.12
CA LEU A 95 -0.64 -3.82 5.97
C LEU A 95 -1.08 -3.17 7.27
N ASN A 96 -0.19 -2.38 7.87
CA ASN A 96 -0.50 -1.62 9.08
C ASN A 96 -0.48 -0.11 8.78
N GLY A 97 -1.47 0.62 9.29
CA GLY A 97 -1.38 2.06 9.51
C GLY A 97 -0.83 2.30 10.92
N ILE A 98 0.18 3.14 11.03
CA ILE A 98 0.82 3.48 12.29
C ILE A 98 0.67 4.98 12.54
N GLN A 99 0.00 5.34 13.61
CA GLN A 99 -0.12 6.72 14.07
C GLN A 99 0.28 6.80 15.55
N ASP A 100 1.20 7.69 15.87
CA ASP A 100 1.72 7.87 17.24
C ASP A 100 2.22 6.55 17.86
N GLY A 101 2.88 5.72 17.06
CA GLY A 101 3.48 4.44 17.47
C GLY A 101 2.48 3.29 17.68
N ARG A 102 1.22 3.44 17.29
CA ARG A 102 0.15 2.44 17.45
C ARG A 102 -0.56 2.16 16.13
N ILE A 103 -1.23 1.02 16.04
CA ILE A 103 -2.18 0.77 14.94
C ILE A 103 -3.25 1.84 14.95
N GLY A 104 -3.40 2.53 13.83
CA GLY A 104 -4.32 3.66 13.69
C GLY A 104 -4.14 4.39 12.37
N GLY A 105 -4.61 5.64 12.34
CA GLY A 105 -4.52 6.51 11.19
C GLY A 105 -5.65 6.32 10.18
N ASN A 106 -5.97 7.41 9.51
CA ASN A 106 -6.94 7.43 8.42
C ASN A 106 -6.18 7.22 7.10
N VAL A 107 -6.19 5.98 6.60
CA VAL A 107 -5.43 5.56 5.42
C VAL A 107 -6.32 5.56 4.20
N TRP A 108 -5.87 6.25 3.17
CA TRP A 108 -6.51 6.36 1.86
C TRP A 108 -5.66 5.67 0.79
N PHE A 109 -6.33 4.96 -0.12
CA PHE A 109 -5.75 4.51 -1.38
C PHE A 109 -6.56 5.06 -2.54
N ALA A 110 -5.86 5.68 -3.50
CA ALA A 110 -6.42 6.05 -4.79
C ALA A 110 -5.66 5.29 -5.88
N ASN A 111 -6.32 4.29 -6.48
CA ASN A 111 -5.73 3.40 -7.46
C ASN A 111 -6.71 3.09 -8.59
N PRO A 112 -6.44 3.52 -9.85
CA PRO A 112 -7.33 3.28 -10.99
C PRO A 112 -7.63 1.81 -11.26
N TYR A 113 -6.69 0.93 -10.88
CA TYR A 113 -6.77 -0.52 -11.14
C TYR A 113 -7.39 -1.28 -9.96
N GLY A 114 -7.63 -0.58 -8.85
CA GLY A 114 -8.27 -1.15 -7.67
C GLY A 114 -7.33 -1.67 -6.60
N LEU A 115 -7.94 -2.26 -5.57
CA LEU A 115 -7.26 -2.85 -4.43
C LEU A 115 -7.94 -4.17 -4.05
N VAL A 116 -7.13 -5.20 -3.87
CA VAL A 116 -7.58 -6.53 -3.45
C VAL A 116 -6.86 -6.92 -2.16
N VAL A 117 -7.62 -7.26 -1.12
CA VAL A 117 -7.10 -7.95 0.05
C VAL A 117 -7.42 -9.42 -0.12
N GLY A 118 -6.39 -10.22 -0.43
CA GLY A 118 -6.51 -11.65 -0.69
C GLY A 118 -6.67 -12.49 0.59
N ALA A 119 -6.86 -13.80 0.42
CA ALA A 119 -7.22 -14.72 1.50
C ALA A 119 -6.23 -14.80 2.68
N GLY A 120 -4.96 -14.43 2.48
CA GLY A 120 -3.93 -14.35 3.54
C GLY A 120 -3.65 -12.93 4.02
N GLY A 121 -4.27 -11.93 3.40
CA GLY A 121 -4.03 -10.53 3.71
C GLY A 121 -4.65 -10.09 5.02
N VAL A 122 -3.97 -9.15 5.69
CA VAL A 122 -4.47 -8.51 6.92
C VAL A 122 -4.25 -7.01 6.79
N VAL A 123 -5.28 -6.22 7.09
CA VAL A 123 -5.18 -4.75 7.12
C VAL A 123 -5.57 -4.26 8.51
N ASN A 124 -4.65 -3.57 9.17
CA ASN A 124 -4.84 -3.00 10.51
C ASN A 124 -4.63 -1.48 10.42
N VAL A 125 -5.68 -0.72 10.53
CA VAL A 125 -5.67 0.76 10.38
C VAL A 125 -6.72 1.41 11.29
N GLY A 126 -6.68 2.72 11.44
CA GLY A 126 -7.77 3.46 12.08
C GLY A 126 -9.01 3.48 11.19
N SER A 127 -8.86 3.91 9.95
CA SER A 127 -9.87 3.75 8.90
C SER A 127 -9.21 3.45 7.56
N LEU A 128 -9.89 2.66 6.73
CA LEU A 128 -9.47 2.35 5.36
C LEU A 128 -10.44 2.99 4.38
N ASN A 129 -9.91 3.82 3.50
CA ASN A 129 -10.67 4.47 2.43
C ASN A 129 -10.03 4.09 1.10
N VAL A 130 -10.79 3.49 0.20
CA VAL A 130 -10.31 3.06 -1.11
C VAL A 130 -11.17 3.70 -2.18
N SER A 131 -10.53 4.39 -3.11
CA SER A 131 -11.16 4.96 -4.29
C SER A 131 -10.48 4.45 -5.55
N THR A 132 -11.27 4.24 -6.60
CA THR A 132 -10.79 3.81 -7.92
C THR A 132 -11.00 4.92 -8.97
N PRO A 133 -10.28 6.05 -8.85
CA PRO A 133 -10.46 7.14 -9.81
C PRO A 133 -9.90 6.76 -11.18
N ILE A 134 -10.33 7.47 -12.23
CA ILE A 134 -9.75 7.28 -13.58
C ILE A 134 -8.24 7.57 -13.58
N ALA A 135 -7.49 6.91 -14.47
CA ALA A 135 -6.04 7.05 -14.55
C ALA A 135 -5.60 8.51 -14.76
N ALA A 136 -6.32 9.29 -15.58
CA ALA A 136 -6.01 10.70 -15.80
C ALA A 136 -6.06 11.53 -14.51
N PHE A 137 -7.00 11.25 -13.60
CA PHE A 137 -7.09 11.91 -12.30
C PHE A 137 -5.84 11.63 -11.44
N VAL A 138 -5.43 10.37 -11.36
CA VAL A 138 -4.27 9.93 -10.58
C VAL A 138 -2.96 10.46 -11.18
N GLN A 139 -2.84 10.50 -12.51
CA GLN A 139 -1.68 11.07 -13.19
C GLN A 139 -1.55 12.58 -12.95
N GLY A 140 -2.66 13.31 -12.89
CA GLY A 140 -2.70 14.75 -12.63
C GLY A 140 -2.75 15.14 -11.15
N PHE A 141 -2.68 14.17 -10.22
CA PHE A 141 -2.83 14.43 -8.79
C PHE A 141 -1.71 15.31 -8.21
N PHE A 142 -0.49 15.17 -8.72
CA PHE A 142 0.67 15.97 -8.33
C PHE A 142 1.09 16.89 -9.48
N GLY A 143 1.21 18.18 -9.18
CA GLY A 143 1.84 19.17 -10.05
C GLY A 143 3.27 19.49 -9.63
N ALA A 144 3.85 20.52 -10.25
CA ALA A 144 5.23 20.97 -9.94
C ALA A 144 5.40 21.42 -8.46
N ASN A 145 4.33 21.88 -7.83
CA ASN A 145 4.35 22.40 -6.45
C ASN A 145 3.73 21.41 -5.43
N GLY A 146 3.64 20.13 -5.76
CA GLY A 146 3.06 19.11 -4.88
C GLY A 146 1.63 18.72 -5.25
N PRO A 147 0.83 18.20 -4.30
CA PRO A 147 -0.52 17.71 -4.58
C PRO A 147 -1.46 18.85 -5.00
N ASN A 148 -2.29 18.58 -6.01
CA ASN A 148 -3.29 19.53 -6.50
C ASN A 148 -4.43 19.63 -5.48
N ALA A 149 -4.68 20.83 -4.95
CA ALA A 149 -5.70 21.06 -3.92
C ALA A 149 -7.11 20.61 -4.33
N ASN A 150 -7.50 20.84 -5.60
CA ASN A 150 -8.80 20.40 -6.11
C ASN A 150 -8.89 18.87 -6.15
N SER A 151 -7.83 18.19 -6.58
CA SER A 151 -7.78 16.72 -6.61
C SER A 151 -7.87 16.14 -5.20
N VAL A 152 -7.20 16.75 -4.23
CA VAL A 152 -7.30 16.34 -2.81
C VAL A 152 -8.74 16.51 -2.31
N GLN A 153 -9.38 17.65 -2.57
CA GLN A 153 -10.78 17.88 -2.17
C GLN A 153 -11.74 16.89 -2.83
N GLN A 154 -11.57 16.63 -4.12
CA GLN A 154 -12.41 15.67 -4.85
C GLN A 154 -12.24 14.25 -4.30
N LEU A 155 -11.01 13.82 -4.01
CA LEU A 155 -10.74 12.49 -3.44
C LEU A 155 -11.39 12.35 -2.07
N LEU A 156 -11.11 13.27 -1.15
CA LEU A 156 -11.62 13.23 0.23
C LEU A 156 -13.16 13.45 0.29
N GLY A 157 -13.71 14.19 -0.65
CA GLY A 157 -15.15 14.44 -0.78
C GLY A 157 -15.91 13.35 -1.54
N GLY A 158 -15.23 12.32 -2.05
CA GLY A 158 -15.86 11.23 -2.82
C GLY A 158 -16.41 11.67 -4.18
N THR A 159 -15.91 12.78 -4.74
CA THR A 159 -16.34 13.32 -6.04
C THR A 159 -15.29 13.16 -7.14
N ALA A 160 -14.21 12.43 -6.87
CA ALA A 160 -13.22 12.07 -7.88
C ALA A 160 -13.89 11.23 -8.99
N PRO A 161 -13.56 11.48 -10.27
CA PRO A 161 -14.16 10.71 -11.38
C PRO A 161 -13.68 9.25 -11.29
N LEU A 162 -14.62 8.31 -11.18
CA LEU A 162 -14.33 6.90 -10.94
C LEU A 162 -14.08 6.12 -12.23
N ASN A 163 -13.20 5.14 -12.16
CA ASN A 163 -12.96 4.15 -13.20
C ASN A 163 -13.92 2.96 -13.02
N ALA A 164 -14.84 2.79 -13.96
CA ALA A 164 -15.83 1.70 -13.93
C ALA A 164 -15.20 0.28 -13.91
N ASN A 165 -13.93 0.15 -14.31
CA ASN A 165 -13.19 -1.12 -14.32
C ASN A 165 -12.29 -1.31 -13.09
N GLY A 166 -12.22 -0.33 -12.18
CA GLY A 166 -11.49 -0.44 -10.93
C GLY A 166 -12.20 -1.45 -10.00
N THR A 167 -11.45 -2.41 -9.47
CA THR A 167 -12.03 -3.45 -8.61
C THR A 167 -11.53 -3.29 -7.18
N VAL A 168 -12.45 -3.19 -6.23
CA VAL A 168 -12.14 -3.31 -4.79
C VAL A 168 -12.73 -4.61 -4.28
N SER A 169 -11.87 -5.48 -3.73
CA SER A 169 -12.27 -6.77 -3.19
C SER A 169 -11.57 -7.03 -1.86
N ILE A 170 -12.33 -7.38 -0.85
CA ILE A 170 -11.82 -7.72 0.48
C ILE A 170 -12.33 -9.11 0.83
N GLN A 171 -11.42 -10.11 0.78
CA GLN A 171 -11.75 -11.52 1.00
C GLN A 171 -11.53 -11.97 2.46
N VAL A 172 -11.03 -11.07 3.30
CA VAL A 172 -10.63 -11.35 4.68
C VAL A 172 -10.99 -10.19 5.61
N ARG A 173 -10.59 -10.34 6.88
CA ARG A 173 -10.85 -9.33 7.90
C ARG A 173 -9.97 -8.08 7.70
N VAL A 174 -10.61 -6.94 7.57
CA VAL A 174 -10.01 -5.61 7.75
C VAL A 174 -10.32 -5.12 9.16
N ASN A 175 -9.29 -4.86 9.94
CA ASN A 175 -9.42 -4.29 11.28
C ASN A 175 -9.29 -2.76 11.15
N ALA A 176 -10.38 -2.11 10.82
CA ALA A 176 -10.47 -0.65 10.73
C ALA A 176 -11.30 -0.15 11.91
N ILE A 177 -10.65 0.48 12.88
CA ILE A 177 -11.27 0.89 14.15
C ILE A 177 -12.41 1.89 13.89
N ASN A 178 -12.27 2.76 12.89
CA ASN A 178 -13.22 3.81 12.53
C ASN A 178 -14.00 3.51 11.24
N GLY A 179 -13.85 2.31 10.67
CA GLY A 179 -14.63 1.85 9.52
C GLY A 179 -13.87 1.78 8.19
N VAL A 180 -14.59 1.34 7.16
CA VAL A 180 -14.11 1.19 5.79
C VAL A 180 -15.03 1.94 4.84
N MET A 181 -14.47 2.73 3.93
CA MET A 181 -15.18 3.38 2.83
C MET A 181 -14.60 2.92 1.49
N LEU A 182 -15.46 2.50 0.58
CA LEU A 182 -15.11 2.05 -0.77
C LEU A 182 -15.85 2.89 -1.81
N SER A 183 -15.14 3.42 -2.81
CA SER A 183 -15.71 4.21 -3.90
C SER A 183 -14.93 4.04 -5.22
#